data_d69782504db9271cef524485cb34c317
#
_entry.id   d69782504db9271cef524485cb34c317
#
_cell.length_a   1.000
_cell.length_b   1.000
_cell.length_c   1.000
_cell.angle_alpha   90.00
_cell.angle_beta   90.00
_cell.angle_gamma   90.00
#
_symmetry.space_group_name_H-M   'P 1'
#
loop_
_entity.id
_entity.type
_entity.pdbx_description
1 polymer ?
#
loop_
_entity_poly.entity_id
_entity_poly.type
_entity_poly.pdbx_seq_one_letter_code
_entity_poly.pdbx_strand_id
1 'polypeptide(L)'
;KKDFSDKYNVDFHKFGEKEASLKEGQVEQAISYFDSVFSVMKSNQGLVDYLADTLISLGESVPSNIDDCKITVKNPSKDKKIFDVPSLPDDLFVSPGEKAPNRVGFSKYASYINTLSINKYGRPLVIAMSADLADSTNISGFAKEYGGSKDMGLYDKIKNINSPLMPQGITEFANSGMLAGLATVNFNEDPYEEFNGYYGAMSTYGSFSYLKYGPIRLFSQIAQDSDLKVGKLIWVAGHSGPETAEDSRTHFGIFAPGVTQLFPDGHIINLHPWEHNEVAPALAAAMSTNVPIVALHLTRPPITIPDRKALGMASHKEASKGAYLIKDYNKNRPLEGVVIVRGTSSTNSLVSI
;
A
#
# COMPACT_ATOMS: atom_id res chain seq x y z
N LYS A 1 13.58 1.50 -33.95
CA LYS A 1 12.91 1.76 -35.24
C LYS A 1 13.89 1.61 -36.42
N LYS A 2 15.05 2.28 -36.40
CA LYS A 2 16.03 2.26 -37.50
C LYS A 2 16.44 0.84 -37.88
N ASP A 3 16.89 0.04 -36.94
CA ASP A 3 17.31 -1.35 -37.24
C ASP A 3 16.19 -2.23 -37.79
N PHE A 4 14.94 -1.97 -37.36
CA PHE A 4 13.77 -2.65 -37.90
C PHE A 4 13.44 -2.20 -39.33
N SER A 5 13.49 -0.88 -39.57
CA SER A 5 13.31 -0.27 -40.87
C SER A 5 14.33 -0.83 -41.89
N ASP A 6 15.61 -0.80 -41.50
CA ASP A 6 16.71 -1.30 -42.35
C ASP A 6 16.59 -2.81 -42.63
N LYS A 7 16.18 -3.60 -41.63
CA LYS A 7 16.07 -5.06 -41.73
C LYS A 7 14.90 -5.52 -42.61
N TYR A 8 13.75 -4.84 -42.49
CA TYR A 8 12.50 -5.28 -43.09
C TYR A 8 12.03 -4.38 -44.21
N ASN A 9 12.84 -3.39 -44.62
CA ASN A 9 12.53 -2.41 -45.64
C ASN A 9 11.16 -1.73 -45.44
N VAL A 10 10.92 -1.27 -44.22
CA VAL A 10 9.67 -0.63 -43.83
C VAL A 10 9.95 0.81 -43.47
N ASP A 11 9.18 1.73 -44.00
CA ASP A 11 9.27 3.14 -43.65
C ASP A 11 8.34 3.51 -42.48
N PHE A 12 8.89 4.18 -41.47
CA PHE A 12 8.12 4.70 -40.37
C PHE A 12 7.82 6.18 -40.59
N HIS A 13 6.55 6.51 -40.66
CA HIS A 13 6.10 7.88 -40.82
C HIS A 13 6.76 8.81 -39.80
N LYS A 14 7.41 9.88 -40.30
CA LYS A 14 8.16 10.84 -39.48
C LYS A 14 9.31 10.26 -38.62
N PHE A 15 9.92 9.17 -39.08
CA PHE A 15 11.11 8.66 -38.39
C PHE A 15 12.28 9.65 -38.52
N GLY A 16 12.83 10.07 -37.39
CA GLY A 16 13.90 11.07 -37.32
C GLY A 16 13.43 12.52 -37.32
N GLU A 17 12.16 12.80 -37.54
CA GLU A 17 11.56 14.11 -37.34
C GLU A 17 11.09 14.32 -35.91
N LYS A 18 10.81 15.57 -35.53
CA LYS A 18 10.23 15.89 -34.25
C LYS A 18 8.86 15.23 -34.12
N GLU A 19 8.65 14.53 -33.00
CA GLU A 19 7.37 13.89 -32.71
C GLU A 19 6.22 14.91 -32.69
N ALA A 20 5.04 14.47 -33.12
CA ALA A 20 3.85 15.30 -33.08
C ALA A 20 3.57 15.79 -31.67
N SER A 21 3.39 17.08 -31.49
CA SER A 21 3.20 17.72 -30.17
C SER A 21 1.76 17.68 -29.65
N LEU A 22 0.81 17.21 -30.47
CA LEU A 22 -0.62 17.18 -30.13
C LEU A 22 -1.12 15.75 -29.99
N LYS A 23 -1.99 15.50 -29.04
CA LYS A 23 -2.57 14.18 -28.72
C LYS A 23 -3.07 13.44 -29.98
N GLU A 24 -3.82 14.12 -30.85
CA GLU A 24 -4.35 13.54 -32.09
C GLU A 24 -3.24 13.11 -33.05
N GLY A 25 -2.26 13.96 -33.30
CA GLY A 25 -1.14 13.62 -34.18
C GLY A 25 -0.25 12.52 -33.62
N GLN A 26 -0.15 12.35 -32.31
CA GLN A 26 0.57 11.25 -31.67
C GLN A 26 -0.16 9.92 -31.85
N VAL A 27 -1.49 9.92 -31.77
CA VAL A 27 -2.30 8.72 -32.00
C VAL A 27 -2.17 8.23 -33.44
N GLU A 28 -2.31 9.13 -34.42
CA GLU A 28 -2.13 8.81 -35.84
C GLU A 28 -0.73 8.27 -36.13
N GLN A 29 0.31 8.87 -35.56
CA GLN A 29 1.68 8.41 -35.70
C GLN A 29 1.89 7.03 -35.07
N ALA A 30 1.31 6.77 -33.90
CA ALA A 30 1.37 5.47 -33.25
C ALA A 30 0.67 4.39 -34.07
N ILE A 31 -0.53 4.66 -34.60
CA ILE A 31 -1.27 3.75 -35.48
C ILE A 31 -0.43 3.42 -36.71
N SER A 32 0.12 4.43 -37.40
CA SER A 32 0.98 4.23 -38.56
C SER A 32 2.20 3.34 -38.25
N TYR A 33 2.80 3.47 -37.08
CA TYR A 33 3.90 2.62 -36.63
C TYR A 33 3.47 1.17 -36.40
N PHE A 34 2.31 0.97 -35.77
CA PHE A 34 1.74 -0.36 -35.58
C PHE A 34 1.40 -1.01 -36.93
N ASP A 35 0.80 -0.28 -37.85
CA ASP A 35 0.47 -0.79 -39.18
C ASP A 35 1.73 -1.22 -39.93
N SER A 36 2.81 -0.45 -39.86
CA SER A 36 4.11 -0.80 -40.44
C SER A 36 4.68 -2.10 -39.86
N VAL A 37 4.61 -2.28 -38.53
CA VAL A 37 5.06 -3.52 -37.86
C VAL A 37 4.16 -4.70 -38.22
N PHE A 38 2.84 -4.51 -38.21
CA PHE A 38 1.89 -5.56 -38.57
C PHE A 38 1.98 -5.97 -40.02
N SER A 39 2.33 -5.07 -40.95
CA SER A 39 2.55 -5.40 -42.33
C SER A 39 3.69 -6.42 -42.51
N VAL A 40 4.78 -6.25 -41.76
CA VAL A 40 5.90 -7.22 -41.73
C VAL A 40 5.46 -8.56 -41.14
N MET A 41 4.71 -8.54 -40.05
CA MET A 41 4.19 -9.78 -39.47
C MET A 41 3.26 -10.52 -40.44
N LYS A 42 2.31 -9.83 -41.05
CA LYS A 42 1.35 -10.40 -41.99
C LYS A 42 2.02 -10.98 -43.24
N SER A 43 3.15 -10.44 -43.67
CA SER A 43 3.92 -10.94 -44.82
C SER A 43 4.73 -12.22 -44.52
N ASN A 44 4.87 -12.57 -43.22
CA ASN A 44 5.62 -13.75 -42.79
C ASN A 44 4.69 -14.76 -42.11
N GLN A 45 4.16 -15.71 -42.88
CA GLN A 45 3.23 -16.71 -42.38
C GLN A 45 3.81 -17.51 -41.19
N GLY A 46 5.09 -17.88 -41.24
CA GLY A 46 5.72 -18.61 -40.13
C GLY A 46 5.77 -17.84 -38.83
N LEU A 47 5.87 -16.50 -38.88
CA LEU A 47 5.81 -15.66 -37.68
C LEU A 47 4.37 -15.56 -37.12
N VAL A 48 3.39 -15.48 -38.02
CA VAL A 48 1.97 -15.48 -37.62
C VAL A 48 1.58 -16.81 -37.01
N ASP A 49 1.97 -17.93 -37.60
CA ASP A 49 1.70 -19.26 -37.07
C ASP A 49 2.36 -19.45 -35.70
N TYR A 50 3.64 -19.06 -35.54
CA TYR A 50 4.35 -19.11 -34.28
C TYR A 50 3.65 -18.29 -33.19
N LEU A 51 3.19 -17.07 -33.50
CA LEU A 51 2.47 -16.23 -32.58
C LEU A 51 1.11 -16.86 -32.17
N ALA A 52 0.37 -17.36 -33.16
CA ALA A 52 -0.91 -18.02 -32.95
C ALA A 52 -0.76 -19.27 -32.06
N ASP A 53 0.18 -20.14 -32.40
CA ASP A 53 0.45 -21.36 -31.62
C ASP A 53 0.90 -21.04 -30.18
N THR A 54 1.71 -19.99 -30.01
CA THR A 54 2.14 -19.54 -28.67
C THR A 54 0.96 -19.03 -27.85
N LEU A 55 0.08 -18.22 -28.45
CA LEU A 55 -1.11 -17.69 -27.76
C LEU A 55 -2.11 -18.81 -27.41
N ILE A 56 -2.31 -19.76 -28.33
CA ILE A 56 -3.16 -20.95 -28.10
C ILE A 56 -2.58 -21.76 -26.94
N SER A 57 -1.29 -22.09 -27.01
CA SER A 57 -0.62 -22.85 -25.95
C SER A 57 -0.68 -22.16 -24.59
N LEU A 58 -0.54 -20.83 -24.53
CA LEU A 58 -0.74 -20.06 -23.31
C LEU A 58 -2.19 -20.14 -22.82
N GLY A 59 -3.17 -20.00 -23.72
CA GLY A 59 -4.59 -20.13 -23.40
C GLY A 59 -4.95 -21.53 -22.88
N GLU A 60 -4.42 -22.58 -23.50
CA GLU A 60 -4.63 -23.97 -23.08
C GLU A 60 -3.90 -24.32 -21.77
N SER A 61 -2.86 -23.58 -21.41
CA SER A 61 -2.16 -23.74 -20.11
C SER A 61 -2.97 -23.20 -18.93
N VAL A 62 -4.01 -22.42 -19.19
CA VAL A 62 -4.90 -21.90 -18.14
C VAL A 62 -5.75 -23.06 -17.59
N PRO A 63 -5.74 -23.32 -16.28
CA PRO A 63 -6.55 -24.36 -15.68
C PRO A 63 -8.04 -24.17 -16.00
N SER A 64 -8.70 -25.23 -16.47
CA SER A 64 -10.15 -25.22 -16.82
C SER A 64 -11.07 -24.89 -15.65
N ASN A 65 -10.56 -24.92 -14.42
CA ASN A 65 -11.28 -24.72 -13.17
C ASN A 65 -10.90 -23.40 -12.48
N ILE A 66 -10.43 -22.41 -13.20
CA ILE A 66 -10.37 -21.05 -12.62
C ILE A 66 -11.81 -20.59 -12.54
N ASP A 67 -12.36 -20.60 -11.31
CA ASP A 67 -13.62 -19.93 -11.03
C ASP A 67 -13.55 -18.50 -11.59
N ASP A 68 -14.59 -18.10 -12.29
CA ASP A 68 -14.70 -16.75 -12.81
C ASP A 68 -14.30 -15.75 -11.73
N CYS A 69 -13.19 -15.06 -11.91
CA CYS A 69 -12.76 -14.01 -11.02
C CYS A 69 -13.72 -12.82 -11.17
N LYS A 70 -14.92 -12.97 -10.65
CA LYS A 70 -15.95 -11.92 -10.67
C LYS A 70 -15.62 -10.91 -9.59
N ILE A 71 -15.04 -9.80 -10.01
CA ILE A 71 -15.01 -8.63 -9.17
C ILE A 71 -16.44 -8.15 -9.03
N THR A 72 -16.96 -8.27 -7.81
CA THR A 72 -18.33 -7.89 -7.53
C THR A 72 -18.50 -6.39 -7.75
N VAL A 73 -19.67 -5.96 -8.28
CA VAL A 73 -20.08 -4.55 -8.34
C VAL A 73 -20.07 -3.88 -6.96
N LYS A 74 -20.03 -4.65 -5.89
CA LYS A 74 -19.93 -4.17 -4.52
C LYS A 74 -18.52 -3.67 -4.23
N ASN A 75 -18.42 -2.42 -3.81
CA ASN A 75 -17.16 -1.73 -3.62
C ASN A 75 -16.82 -1.54 -2.12
N PRO A 76 -15.89 -2.33 -1.55
CA PRO A 76 -15.49 -2.18 -0.15
C PRO A 76 -14.74 -0.88 0.12
N SER A 77 -14.11 -0.24 -0.89
CA SER A 77 -13.39 1.01 -0.71
C SER A 77 -14.28 2.20 -0.30
N LYS A 78 -15.60 2.04 -0.42
CA LYS A 78 -16.60 3.03 0.00
C LYS A 78 -17.26 2.73 1.34
N ASP A 79 -16.90 1.64 1.99
CA ASP A 79 -17.52 1.27 3.27
C ASP A 79 -17.03 2.18 4.40
N LYS A 80 -17.93 3.08 4.84
CA LYS A 80 -17.64 4.00 5.94
C LYS A 80 -17.20 3.30 7.22
N LYS A 81 -17.66 2.07 7.49
CA LYS A 81 -17.24 1.33 8.70
C LYS A 81 -15.75 1.03 8.73
N ILE A 82 -15.10 0.94 7.56
CA ILE A 82 -13.64 0.74 7.48
C ILE A 82 -12.89 2.01 7.89
N PHE A 83 -13.41 3.19 7.51
CA PHE A 83 -12.67 4.45 7.55
C PHE A 83 -13.18 5.46 8.59
N ASP A 84 -14.38 5.26 9.12
CA ASP A 84 -15.01 6.17 10.07
C ASP A 84 -14.52 5.87 11.50
N VAL A 85 -13.69 6.75 12.04
CA VAL A 85 -13.05 6.58 13.35
C VAL A 85 -14.04 6.37 14.50
N PRO A 86 -15.19 7.07 14.58
CA PRO A 86 -16.22 6.79 15.58
C PRO A 86 -16.80 5.38 15.51
N SER A 87 -16.82 4.76 14.33
CA SER A 87 -17.40 3.44 14.07
C SER A 87 -16.43 2.29 14.28
N LEU A 88 -15.16 2.56 14.64
CA LEU A 88 -14.17 1.53 14.91
C LEU A 88 -14.56 0.72 16.15
N PRO A 89 -14.53 -0.63 16.09
CA PRO A 89 -14.92 -1.49 17.20
C PRO A 89 -13.91 -1.44 18.36
N ASP A 90 -14.42 -1.60 19.57
CA ASP A 90 -13.63 -1.45 20.80
C ASP A 90 -12.56 -2.56 20.95
N ASP A 91 -12.73 -3.71 20.35
CA ASP A 91 -11.76 -4.83 20.40
C ASP A 91 -10.45 -4.55 19.65
N LEU A 92 -10.40 -3.50 18.84
CA LEU A 92 -9.16 -2.99 18.27
C LEU A 92 -8.23 -2.39 19.33
N PHE A 93 -8.77 -1.95 20.44
CA PHE A 93 -8.05 -1.22 21.47
C PHE A 93 -7.64 -2.11 22.65
N VAL A 94 -6.67 -1.64 23.40
CA VAL A 94 -6.11 -2.32 24.57
C VAL A 94 -6.35 -1.45 25.79
N SER A 95 -6.63 -2.07 26.93
CA SER A 95 -6.93 -1.35 28.18
C SER A 95 -5.71 -0.62 28.73
N PRO A 96 -5.91 0.51 29.43
CA PRO A 96 -4.84 1.17 30.18
C PRO A 96 -4.14 0.21 31.15
N GLY A 97 -2.81 0.32 31.24
CA GLY A 97 -1.96 -0.53 32.05
C GLY A 97 -1.46 -1.80 31.36
N GLU A 98 -2.09 -2.25 30.28
CA GLU A 98 -1.57 -3.35 29.48
C GLU A 98 -0.36 -2.91 28.64
N LYS A 99 0.50 -3.88 28.28
CA LYS A 99 1.65 -3.63 27.40
C LYS A 99 1.38 -4.14 26.00
N ALA A 100 1.47 -3.27 25.03
CA ALA A 100 1.29 -3.64 23.61
C ALA A 100 2.21 -2.83 22.69
N PRO A 101 2.81 -3.44 21.66
CA PRO A 101 3.51 -2.71 20.62
C PRO A 101 2.52 -2.16 19.59
N ASN A 102 2.85 -1.03 18.97
CA ASN A 102 1.96 -0.42 17.99
C ASN A 102 1.78 -1.28 16.71
N ARG A 103 2.77 -2.10 16.34
CA ARG A 103 2.64 -3.04 15.20
C ARG A 103 1.50 -4.07 15.39
N VAL A 104 1.17 -4.43 16.64
CA VAL A 104 0.01 -5.31 16.92
C VAL A 104 -1.30 -4.55 16.70
N GLY A 105 -1.35 -3.25 17.01
CA GLY A 105 -2.49 -2.39 16.65
C GLY A 105 -2.72 -2.35 15.13
N PHE A 106 -1.65 -2.31 14.35
CA PHE A 106 -1.74 -2.45 12.90
C PHE A 106 -2.32 -3.79 12.48
N SER A 107 -1.82 -4.91 13.02
CA SER A 107 -2.35 -6.25 12.71
C SER A 107 -3.85 -6.38 13.00
N LYS A 108 -4.31 -5.84 14.13
CA LYS A 108 -5.73 -5.85 14.49
C LYS A 108 -6.58 -5.08 13.48
N TYR A 109 -6.16 -3.87 13.11
CA TYR A 109 -6.89 -3.06 12.15
C TYR A 109 -6.83 -3.66 10.73
N ALA A 110 -5.70 -4.23 10.32
CA ALA A 110 -5.54 -4.95 9.05
C ALA A 110 -6.51 -6.15 8.97
N SER A 111 -6.61 -6.94 10.05
CA SER A 111 -7.59 -8.02 10.16
C SER A 111 -9.02 -7.50 10.05
N TYR A 112 -9.36 -6.45 10.79
CA TYR A 112 -10.69 -5.85 10.76
C TYR A 112 -11.11 -5.42 9.34
N ILE A 113 -10.24 -4.71 8.62
CA ILE A 113 -10.54 -4.25 7.25
C ILE A 113 -10.89 -5.43 6.34
N ASN A 114 -10.02 -6.42 6.26
CA ASN A 114 -10.22 -7.52 5.33
C ASN A 114 -11.33 -8.47 5.76
N THR A 115 -11.47 -8.75 7.05
CA THR A 115 -12.60 -9.55 7.57
C THR A 115 -13.94 -8.89 7.26
N LEU A 116 -14.07 -7.58 7.53
CA LEU A 116 -15.28 -6.83 7.18
C LEU A 116 -15.55 -6.87 5.67
N SER A 117 -14.50 -6.66 4.87
CA SER A 117 -14.60 -6.65 3.41
C SER A 117 -15.03 -8.01 2.86
N ILE A 118 -14.41 -9.09 3.31
CA ILE A 118 -14.74 -10.44 2.89
C ILE A 118 -16.19 -10.80 3.27
N ASN A 119 -16.58 -10.58 4.52
CA ASN A 119 -17.91 -10.93 5.00
C ASN A 119 -19.02 -10.15 4.30
N LYS A 120 -18.79 -8.89 3.98
CA LYS A 120 -19.82 -8.01 3.39
C LYS A 120 -19.80 -7.99 1.86
N TYR A 121 -18.62 -8.12 1.26
CA TYR A 121 -18.40 -7.91 -0.17
C TYR A 121 -17.88 -9.15 -0.90
N GLY A 122 -17.56 -10.23 -0.20
CA GLY A 122 -17.07 -11.49 -0.77
C GLY A 122 -15.60 -11.44 -1.25
N ARG A 123 -14.87 -10.37 -0.94
CA ARG A 123 -13.45 -10.20 -1.32
C ARG A 123 -12.69 -9.33 -0.31
N PRO A 124 -11.38 -9.51 -0.17
CA PRO A 124 -10.57 -8.57 0.61
C PRO A 124 -10.49 -7.20 -0.08
N LEU A 125 -10.31 -6.14 0.69
CA LEU A 125 -9.97 -4.82 0.16
C LEU A 125 -8.47 -4.70 -0.11
N VAL A 126 -7.65 -5.27 0.78
CA VAL A 126 -6.19 -5.09 0.76
C VAL A 126 -5.51 -6.40 0.42
N ILE A 127 -4.65 -6.37 -0.60
CA ILE A 127 -3.68 -7.42 -0.90
C ILE A 127 -2.34 -7.01 -0.29
N ALA A 128 -1.67 -7.94 0.38
CA ALA A 128 -0.47 -7.67 1.14
C ALA A 128 0.72 -8.50 0.67
N MET A 129 1.91 -7.91 0.75
CA MET A 129 3.20 -8.55 0.51
C MET A 129 4.23 -8.10 1.55
N SER A 130 5.18 -8.96 1.85
CA SER A 130 6.30 -8.64 2.73
C SER A 130 7.60 -9.23 2.20
N ALA A 131 8.70 -8.54 2.43
CA ALA A 131 10.04 -9.05 2.08
C ALA A 131 10.50 -10.09 3.12
N ASP A 132 9.84 -11.25 3.16
CA ASP A 132 10.07 -12.36 4.09
C ASP A 132 9.91 -11.97 5.59
N LEU A 133 9.11 -10.95 5.88
CA LEU A 133 8.95 -10.36 7.21
C LEU A 133 7.48 -10.22 7.64
N ALA A 134 6.58 -11.05 7.08
CA ALA A 134 5.14 -10.88 7.26
C ALA A 134 4.69 -10.95 8.73
N ASP A 135 5.26 -11.84 9.51
CA ASP A 135 4.97 -11.98 10.94
C ASP A 135 5.59 -10.83 11.74
N SER A 136 6.89 -10.58 11.56
CA SER A 136 7.60 -9.59 12.37
C SER A 136 7.13 -8.15 12.13
N THR A 137 6.61 -7.82 10.94
CA THR A 137 6.00 -6.53 10.64
C THR A 137 4.49 -6.49 10.92
N ASN A 138 3.91 -7.64 11.27
CA ASN A 138 2.49 -7.82 11.55
C ASN A 138 1.54 -7.54 10.37
N ILE A 139 2.05 -7.54 9.13
CA ILE A 139 1.22 -7.38 7.93
C ILE A 139 0.35 -8.63 7.66
N SER A 140 0.72 -9.78 8.24
CA SER A 140 -0.09 -11.01 8.23
C SER A 140 -1.50 -10.81 8.80
N GLY A 141 -1.73 -9.72 9.53
CA GLY A 141 -3.07 -9.33 9.97
C GLY A 141 -4.10 -9.29 8.83
N PHE A 142 -3.72 -8.88 7.62
CA PHE A 142 -4.64 -8.87 6.46
C PHE A 142 -5.14 -10.25 6.04
N ALA A 143 -4.45 -11.32 6.42
CA ALA A 143 -4.80 -12.70 6.10
C ALA A 143 -5.20 -13.55 7.32
N LYS A 144 -5.56 -12.94 8.43
CA LYS A 144 -5.87 -13.64 9.69
C LYS A 144 -6.98 -14.68 9.52
N GLU A 145 -7.98 -14.41 8.70
CA GLU A 145 -9.09 -15.33 8.42
C GLU A 145 -8.66 -16.53 7.57
N TYR A 146 -7.50 -16.51 6.94
CA TYR A 146 -7.02 -17.51 6.00
C TYR A 146 -5.94 -18.43 6.57
N GLY A 147 -5.45 -18.20 7.76
CA GLY A 147 -4.38 -19.01 8.29
C GLY A 147 -4.34 -19.14 9.78
N GLY A 148 -3.98 -20.34 10.22
CA GLY A 148 -3.51 -20.57 11.57
C GLY A 148 -2.10 -20.01 11.76
N SER A 149 -1.64 -19.99 13.01
CA SER A 149 -0.35 -19.42 13.42
C SER A 149 0.90 -20.00 12.72
N LYS A 150 0.80 -21.13 12.06
CA LYS A 150 1.95 -21.79 11.40
C LYS A 150 2.24 -21.26 9.99
N ASP A 151 1.21 -20.91 9.24
CA ASP A 151 1.34 -20.53 7.83
C ASP A 151 1.06 -19.03 7.59
N MET A 152 0.89 -18.23 8.63
CA MET A 152 0.61 -16.78 8.58
C MET A 152 -0.51 -16.38 7.62
N GLY A 153 -1.30 -17.35 7.15
CA GLY A 153 -2.32 -17.13 6.15
C GLY A 153 -1.79 -16.83 4.74
N LEU A 154 -0.57 -17.25 4.42
CA LEU A 154 0.02 -17.04 3.09
C LEU A 154 -0.81 -17.70 1.99
N TYR A 155 -0.89 -17.02 0.85
CA TYR A 155 -1.46 -17.57 -0.36
C TYR A 155 -0.73 -18.84 -0.79
N ASP A 156 -1.50 -19.86 -1.13
CA ASP A 156 -1.03 -21.07 -1.78
C ASP A 156 -2.05 -21.50 -2.83
N LYS A 157 -1.56 -21.81 -4.03
CA LYS A 157 -2.43 -22.11 -5.19
C LYS A 157 -3.29 -23.37 -5.02
N ILE A 158 -3.01 -24.20 -4.02
CA ILE A 158 -3.75 -25.44 -3.75
C ILE A 158 -4.50 -25.35 -2.43
N LYS A 159 -3.79 -24.89 -1.37
CA LYS A 159 -4.30 -24.95 0.01
C LYS A 159 -4.98 -23.68 0.46
N ASN A 160 -4.62 -22.53 -0.10
CA ASN A 160 -5.05 -21.20 0.39
C ASN A 160 -5.18 -20.17 -0.74
N ILE A 161 -5.93 -20.53 -1.78
CA ILE A 161 -6.05 -19.75 -3.02
C ILE A 161 -6.71 -18.37 -2.81
N ASN A 162 -7.50 -18.20 -1.77
CA ASN A 162 -8.22 -16.95 -1.50
C ASN A 162 -7.49 -16.00 -0.57
N SER A 163 -6.29 -16.37 -0.09
CA SER A 163 -5.56 -15.52 0.83
C SER A 163 -5.07 -14.24 0.17
N PRO A 164 -5.24 -13.08 0.83
CA PRO A 164 -4.72 -11.80 0.37
C PRO A 164 -3.23 -11.57 0.68
N LEU A 165 -2.54 -12.47 1.37
CA LEU A 165 -1.13 -12.34 1.71
C LEU A 165 -0.28 -13.18 0.77
N MET A 166 0.36 -12.52 -0.20
CA MET A 166 1.19 -13.18 -1.20
C MET A 166 2.55 -13.58 -0.62
N PRO A 167 2.99 -14.83 -0.79
CA PRO A 167 4.32 -15.25 -0.37
C PRO A 167 5.40 -14.56 -1.21
N GLN A 168 6.39 -13.97 -0.54
CA GLN A 168 7.48 -13.25 -1.19
C GLN A 168 8.80 -13.50 -0.44
N GLY A 169 9.90 -13.52 -1.19
CA GLY A 169 11.24 -13.45 -0.63
C GLY A 169 11.64 -12.00 -0.31
N ILE A 170 12.95 -11.78 -0.09
CA ILE A 170 13.53 -10.46 0.19
C ILE A 170 13.61 -9.67 -1.12
N THR A 171 12.49 -9.09 -1.51
CA THR A 171 12.29 -8.45 -2.82
C THR A 171 11.45 -7.17 -2.69
N GLU A 172 11.87 -6.23 -1.87
CA GLU A 172 11.14 -4.98 -1.59
C GLU A 172 10.74 -4.22 -2.84
N PHE A 173 11.65 -4.12 -3.81
CA PHE A 173 11.39 -3.42 -5.07
C PHE A 173 10.28 -4.11 -5.88
N ALA A 174 10.39 -5.44 -6.08
CA ALA A 174 9.40 -6.21 -6.84
C ALA A 174 8.03 -6.22 -6.14
N ASN A 175 7.99 -6.44 -4.82
CA ASN A 175 6.76 -6.38 -4.03
C ASN A 175 6.04 -5.03 -4.20
N SER A 176 6.81 -3.95 -4.13
CA SER A 176 6.28 -2.60 -4.29
C SER A 176 5.74 -2.36 -5.71
N GLY A 177 6.44 -2.86 -6.73
CA GLY A 177 6.01 -2.75 -8.13
C GLY A 177 4.74 -3.53 -8.41
N MET A 178 4.64 -4.76 -7.93
CA MET A 178 3.44 -5.59 -8.09
C MET A 178 2.21 -4.95 -7.43
N LEU A 179 2.35 -4.47 -6.18
CA LEU A 179 1.24 -3.85 -5.47
C LEU A 179 0.89 -2.46 -6.02
N ALA A 180 1.88 -1.71 -6.51
CA ALA A 180 1.64 -0.46 -7.23
C ALA A 180 0.82 -0.71 -8.50
N GLY A 181 1.21 -1.71 -9.31
CA GLY A 181 0.44 -2.13 -10.47
C GLY A 181 -0.98 -2.56 -10.10
N LEU A 182 -1.14 -3.39 -9.06
CA LEU A 182 -2.46 -3.83 -8.59
C LEU A 182 -3.35 -2.66 -8.18
N ALA A 183 -2.81 -1.67 -7.47
CA ALA A 183 -3.56 -0.51 -7.01
C ALA A 183 -3.92 0.47 -8.14
N THR A 184 -3.37 0.33 -9.34
CA THR A 184 -3.79 1.09 -10.54
C THR A 184 -4.91 0.43 -11.31
N VAL A 185 -5.20 -0.86 -11.07
CA VAL A 185 -6.27 -1.57 -11.76
C VAL A 185 -7.62 -1.17 -11.17
N ASN A 186 -8.44 -0.54 -11.98
CA ASN A 186 -9.76 -0.07 -11.61
C ASN A 186 -10.83 -0.81 -12.41
N PHE A 187 -11.74 -1.47 -11.71
CA PHE A 187 -12.83 -2.26 -12.28
C PHE A 187 -14.18 -1.54 -12.25
N ASN A 188 -14.19 -0.24 -11.97
CA ASN A 188 -15.41 0.55 -12.02
C ASN A 188 -15.80 0.80 -13.49
N GLU A 189 -17.10 0.87 -13.77
CA GLU A 189 -17.63 1.22 -15.09
C GLU A 189 -17.21 2.64 -15.51
N ASP A 190 -17.09 3.54 -14.52
CA ASP A 190 -16.53 4.88 -14.71
C ASP A 190 -15.24 5.04 -13.89
N PRO A 191 -14.09 4.65 -14.44
CA PRO A 191 -12.81 4.67 -13.74
C PRO A 191 -12.25 6.09 -13.52
N TYR A 192 -12.83 7.10 -14.13
CA TYR A 192 -12.46 8.50 -13.93
C TYR A 192 -13.13 9.13 -12.71
N GLU A 193 -14.32 8.65 -12.36
CA GLU A 193 -15.07 9.18 -11.22
C GLU A 193 -14.87 8.35 -9.96
N GLU A 194 -14.78 7.03 -10.09
CA GLU A 194 -14.76 6.11 -8.96
C GLU A 194 -13.67 5.05 -9.07
N PHE A 195 -13.16 4.63 -7.92
CA PHE A 195 -12.26 3.48 -7.80
C PHE A 195 -13.02 2.26 -7.26
N ASN A 196 -12.90 1.13 -7.97
CA ASN A 196 -13.30 -0.19 -7.49
C ASN A 196 -12.20 -1.20 -7.85
N GLY A 197 -11.39 -1.56 -6.87
CA GLY A 197 -10.24 -2.44 -7.06
C GLY A 197 -9.68 -2.91 -5.73
N TYR A 198 -8.39 -3.17 -5.72
CA TYR A 198 -7.66 -3.56 -4.52
C TYR A 198 -6.73 -2.45 -4.06
N TYR A 199 -6.56 -2.33 -2.75
CA TYR A 199 -5.47 -1.58 -2.16
C TYR A 199 -4.26 -2.49 -1.98
N GLY A 200 -3.06 -1.93 -2.03
CA GLY A 200 -1.82 -2.66 -1.79
C GLY A 200 -1.24 -2.33 -0.41
N ALA A 201 -0.74 -3.34 0.30
CA ALA A 201 0.05 -3.13 1.51
C ALA A 201 1.39 -3.86 1.40
N MET A 202 2.50 -3.18 1.68
CA MET A 202 3.82 -3.75 1.59
C MET A 202 4.64 -3.44 2.83
N SER A 203 5.34 -4.44 3.36
CA SER A 203 6.15 -4.28 4.56
C SER A 203 7.59 -4.73 4.37
N THR A 204 8.48 -4.03 5.05
CA THR A 204 9.85 -4.42 5.36
C THR A 204 10.29 -3.68 6.62
N TYR A 205 11.50 -3.95 7.10
CA TYR A 205 12.09 -3.13 8.16
C TYR A 205 12.41 -1.72 7.68
N GLY A 206 12.39 -0.78 8.59
CA GLY A 206 12.61 0.63 8.28
C GLY A 206 13.91 0.91 7.51
N SER A 207 15.00 0.20 7.85
CA SER A 207 16.29 0.31 7.17
C SER A 207 16.26 -0.06 5.69
N PHE A 208 15.36 -0.93 5.25
CA PHE A 208 15.23 -1.35 3.86
C PHE A 208 14.10 -0.62 3.12
N SER A 209 13.39 0.26 3.81
CA SER A 209 12.24 0.97 3.23
C SER A 209 12.58 1.78 1.99
N TYR A 210 13.81 2.29 1.85
CA TYR A 210 14.25 3.03 0.67
C TYR A 210 14.23 2.20 -0.62
N LEU A 211 14.34 0.86 -0.52
CA LEU A 211 14.28 -0.04 -1.67
C LEU A 211 12.88 -0.05 -2.34
N LYS A 212 11.85 0.41 -1.64
CA LYS A 212 10.48 0.51 -2.14
C LYS A 212 10.21 1.83 -2.88
N TYR A 213 11.08 2.81 -2.75
CA TYR A 213 10.83 4.18 -3.21
C TYR A 213 10.52 4.26 -4.70
N GLY A 214 11.33 3.64 -5.56
CA GLY A 214 11.19 3.75 -7.01
C GLY A 214 9.79 3.39 -7.53
N PRO A 215 9.30 2.16 -7.31
CA PRO A 215 7.97 1.76 -7.76
C PRO A 215 6.84 2.58 -7.15
N ILE A 216 6.94 2.94 -5.86
CA ILE A 216 5.91 3.74 -5.20
C ILE A 216 5.92 5.18 -5.74
N ARG A 217 7.10 5.71 -6.11
CA ARG A 217 7.20 7.04 -6.74
C ARG A 217 6.56 7.04 -8.15
N LEU A 218 6.71 5.95 -8.90
CA LEU A 218 6.00 5.78 -10.18
C LEU A 218 4.48 5.73 -9.98
N PHE A 219 4.00 5.01 -8.97
CA PHE A 219 2.59 5.02 -8.61
C PHE A 219 2.08 6.42 -8.25
N SER A 220 2.88 7.19 -7.50
CA SER A 220 2.58 8.59 -7.20
C SER A 220 2.47 9.44 -8.47
N GLN A 221 3.32 9.20 -9.48
CA GLN A 221 3.23 9.89 -10.77
C GLN A 221 1.97 9.53 -11.54
N ILE A 222 1.61 8.25 -11.58
CA ILE A 222 0.35 7.81 -12.20
C ILE A 222 -0.84 8.50 -11.54
N ALA A 223 -0.87 8.55 -10.21
CA ALA A 223 -1.93 9.24 -9.47
C ALA A 223 -1.97 10.76 -9.70
N GLN A 224 -0.84 11.37 -10.08
CA GLN A 224 -0.72 12.79 -10.37
C GLN A 224 -1.09 13.14 -11.81
N ASP A 225 -0.62 12.33 -12.76
CA ASP A 225 -0.63 12.67 -14.18
C ASP A 225 -1.79 12.00 -14.93
N SER A 226 -2.51 11.09 -14.28
CA SER A 226 -3.69 10.41 -14.84
C SER A 226 -4.97 10.91 -14.16
N ASP A 227 -6.01 11.12 -14.96
CA ASP A 227 -7.36 11.40 -14.45
C ASP A 227 -8.03 10.16 -13.85
N LEU A 228 -7.47 8.95 -14.09
CA LEU A 228 -8.01 7.70 -13.56
C LEU A 228 -7.90 7.66 -12.03
N LYS A 229 -8.98 7.23 -11.39
CA LYS A 229 -8.96 6.98 -9.95
C LYS A 229 -8.15 5.73 -9.66
N VAL A 230 -7.21 5.84 -8.76
CA VAL A 230 -6.33 4.74 -8.32
C VAL A 230 -6.68 4.33 -6.88
N GLY A 231 -6.31 3.11 -6.51
CA GLY A 231 -6.39 2.63 -5.14
C GLY A 231 -5.37 3.29 -4.21
N LYS A 232 -5.11 2.65 -3.08
CA LYS A 232 -4.15 3.13 -2.10
C LYS A 232 -3.02 2.15 -1.88
N LEU A 233 -1.85 2.69 -1.54
CA LEU A 233 -0.71 1.91 -1.07
C LEU A 233 -0.44 2.21 0.40
N ILE A 234 -0.36 1.16 1.20
CA ILE A 234 0.05 1.21 2.60
C ILE A 234 1.52 0.76 2.65
N TRP A 235 2.39 1.71 2.89
CA TRP A 235 3.82 1.47 3.03
C TRP A 235 4.16 1.24 4.51
N VAL A 236 4.32 0.00 4.92
CA VAL A 236 4.67 -0.35 6.29
C VAL A 236 6.18 -0.38 6.44
N ALA A 237 6.71 0.50 7.29
CA ALA A 237 8.10 0.52 7.74
C ALA A 237 8.14 -0.02 9.17
N GLY A 238 8.37 -1.31 9.31
CA GLY A 238 8.54 -1.95 10.60
C GLY A 238 9.90 -1.59 11.22
N HIS A 239 10.03 -1.68 12.54
CA HIS A 239 11.27 -1.38 13.27
C HIS A 239 11.81 0.04 12.96
N SER A 240 10.94 1.04 12.96
CA SER A 240 11.25 2.40 12.49
C SER A 240 11.69 3.37 13.58
N GLY A 241 12.00 2.92 14.76
CA GLY A 241 12.39 3.79 15.88
C GLY A 241 13.74 3.45 16.47
N PRO A 242 14.36 4.37 17.21
CA PRO A 242 15.62 4.11 17.92
C PRO A 242 15.51 3.00 18.95
N GLU A 243 14.34 2.74 19.49
CA GLU A 243 14.01 1.65 20.41
C GLU A 243 14.18 0.25 19.79
N THR A 244 14.38 0.15 18.49
CA THR A 244 14.64 -1.12 17.80
C THR A 244 16.11 -1.37 17.51
N ALA A 245 17.01 -0.49 17.98
CA ALA A 245 18.46 -0.58 17.73
C ALA A 245 19.10 -1.86 18.26
N GLU A 246 18.51 -2.51 19.25
CA GLU A 246 18.99 -3.76 19.84
C GLU A 246 18.77 -4.98 18.92
N ASP A 247 17.88 -4.89 17.95
CA ASP A 247 17.53 -6.00 17.08
C ASP A 247 18.69 -6.37 16.14
N SER A 248 19.16 -5.42 15.35
CA SER A 248 20.32 -5.57 14.46
C SER A 248 20.75 -4.22 13.90
N ARG A 249 22.06 -4.06 13.64
CA ARG A 249 22.58 -2.87 12.94
C ARG A 249 21.98 -2.67 11.55
N THR A 250 21.62 -3.75 10.88
CA THR A 250 21.02 -3.74 9.54
C THR A 250 19.52 -3.48 9.57
N HIS A 251 18.84 -3.68 10.71
CA HIS A 251 17.39 -3.53 10.83
C HIS A 251 16.95 -2.19 11.36
N PHE A 252 17.88 -1.40 11.89
CA PHE A 252 17.61 -0.09 12.48
C PHE A 252 17.24 0.96 11.44
N GLY A 253 15.99 1.41 11.49
CA GLY A 253 15.37 2.18 10.40
C GLY A 253 15.09 3.65 10.71
N ILE A 254 16.04 4.43 11.27
CA ILE A 254 15.85 5.87 11.52
C ILE A 254 15.71 6.69 10.23
N PHE A 255 16.17 6.18 9.10
CA PHE A 255 16.13 6.87 7.81
C PHE A 255 14.80 6.71 7.07
N ALA A 256 13.95 5.78 7.48
CA ALA A 256 12.67 5.54 6.82
C ALA A 256 11.80 6.81 6.68
N PRO A 257 11.66 7.67 7.70
CA PRO A 257 10.92 8.92 7.57
C PRO A 257 11.50 9.90 6.55
N GLY A 258 12.81 9.89 6.33
CA GLY A 258 13.47 10.75 5.34
C GLY A 258 13.10 10.37 3.90
N VAL A 259 13.07 9.07 3.60
CA VAL A 259 12.71 8.57 2.27
C VAL A 259 11.25 8.90 1.93
N THR A 260 10.34 8.72 2.88
CA THR A 260 8.92 8.99 2.66
C THR A 260 8.59 10.48 2.53
N GLN A 261 9.50 11.37 2.88
CA GLN A 261 9.39 12.83 2.66
C GLN A 261 9.78 13.28 1.25
N LEU A 262 10.29 12.39 0.40
CA LEU A 262 10.68 12.71 -0.97
C LEU A 262 9.53 12.68 -1.99
N PHE A 263 8.30 12.57 -1.52
CA PHE A 263 7.11 12.62 -2.36
C PHE A 263 6.55 14.04 -2.47
N PRO A 264 5.86 14.37 -3.56
CA PRO A 264 5.16 15.66 -3.67
C PRO A 264 4.12 15.85 -2.57
N ASP A 265 3.85 17.09 -2.22
CA ASP A 265 2.80 17.44 -1.28
C ASP A 265 1.44 16.88 -1.72
N GLY A 266 0.68 16.33 -0.78
CA GLY A 266 -0.61 15.73 -1.05
C GLY A 266 -0.57 14.31 -1.61
N HIS A 267 0.60 13.72 -1.87
CA HIS A 267 0.73 12.37 -2.40
C HIS A 267 1.02 11.28 -1.36
N ILE A 268 1.47 11.67 -0.19
CA ILE A 268 1.79 10.74 0.90
C ILE A 268 1.39 11.31 2.26
N ILE A 269 0.86 10.46 3.12
CA ILE A 269 0.66 10.75 4.54
C ILE A 269 1.63 9.88 5.33
N ASN A 270 2.44 10.52 6.18
CA ASN A 270 3.36 9.84 7.09
C ASN A 270 2.75 9.72 8.48
N LEU A 271 2.51 8.49 8.93
CA LEU A 271 1.94 8.18 10.23
C LEU A 271 3.00 7.64 11.18
N HIS A 272 3.07 8.21 12.36
CA HIS A 272 3.96 7.81 13.45
C HIS A 272 3.17 7.60 14.75
N PRO A 273 2.23 6.65 14.81
CA PRO A 273 1.49 6.38 16.03
C PRO A 273 2.45 5.96 17.13
N TRP A 274 2.34 6.58 18.30
CA TRP A 274 3.30 6.30 19.37
C TRP A 274 2.92 5.11 20.23
N GLU A 275 1.64 4.74 20.24
CA GLU A 275 1.11 3.58 20.96
C GLU A 275 0.13 2.75 20.12
N HIS A 276 -0.21 1.57 20.64
CA HIS A 276 -1.12 0.62 20.01
C HIS A 276 -2.47 1.24 19.60
N ASN A 277 -3.12 1.97 20.51
CA ASN A 277 -4.48 2.45 20.32
C ASN A 277 -4.58 3.60 19.31
N GLU A 278 -3.47 4.24 18.94
CA GLU A 278 -3.47 5.29 17.91
C GLU A 278 -3.44 4.76 16.48
N VAL A 279 -3.03 3.50 16.29
CA VAL A 279 -2.79 2.98 14.94
C VAL A 279 -4.08 2.93 14.13
N ALA A 280 -5.13 2.34 14.68
CA ALA A 280 -6.39 2.20 13.96
C ALA A 280 -7.04 3.56 13.62
N PRO A 281 -7.18 4.53 14.55
CA PRO A 281 -7.73 5.85 14.23
C PRO A 281 -6.91 6.62 13.20
N ALA A 282 -5.58 6.62 13.34
CA ALA A 282 -4.71 7.34 12.42
C ALA A 282 -4.75 6.75 11.00
N LEU A 283 -4.68 5.42 10.90
CA LEU A 283 -4.70 4.73 9.61
C LEU A 283 -6.07 4.82 8.95
N ALA A 284 -7.18 4.68 9.70
CA ALA A 284 -8.54 4.85 9.19
C ALA A 284 -8.75 6.25 8.59
N ALA A 285 -8.35 7.27 9.33
CA ALA A 285 -8.45 8.66 8.86
C ALA A 285 -7.59 8.91 7.62
N ALA A 286 -6.34 8.45 7.59
CA ALA A 286 -5.48 8.59 6.42
C ALA A 286 -6.05 7.87 5.19
N MET A 287 -6.59 6.68 5.36
CA MET A 287 -7.22 5.91 4.29
C MET A 287 -8.53 6.53 3.79
N SER A 288 -9.21 7.35 4.58
CA SER A 288 -10.42 8.07 4.16
C SER A 288 -10.14 9.28 3.25
N THR A 289 -8.90 9.76 3.19
CA THR A 289 -8.50 10.88 2.34
C THR A 289 -8.35 10.48 0.87
N ASN A 290 -8.14 11.44 -0.02
CA ASN A 290 -7.80 11.17 -1.42
C ASN A 290 -6.30 10.93 -1.65
N VAL A 291 -5.46 11.00 -0.60
CA VAL A 291 -4.01 10.78 -0.71
C VAL A 291 -3.72 9.31 -1.04
N PRO A 292 -2.98 9.02 -2.12
CA PRO A 292 -2.83 7.66 -2.63
C PRO A 292 -1.88 6.78 -1.81
N ILE A 293 -0.97 7.36 -1.02
CA ILE A 293 0.05 6.62 -0.28
C ILE A 293 -0.04 6.95 1.21
N VAL A 294 -0.04 5.90 2.03
CA VAL A 294 0.04 6.03 3.50
C VAL A 294 1.28 5.29 3.99
N ALA A 295 2.26 6.02 4.47
CA ALA A 295 3.45 5.45 5.10
C ALA A 295 3.23 5.32 6.61
N LEU A 296 3.31 4.10 7.10
CA LEU A 296 3.09 3.75 8.50
C LEU A 296 4.39 3.29 9.15
N HIS A 297 4.88 4.07 10.08
CA HIS A 297 6.11 3.80 10.82
C HIS A 297 5.81 3.12 12.14
N LEU A 298 6.19 1.85 12.27
CA LEU A 298 5.86 0.99 13.41
C LEU A 298 7.10 0.60 14.20
N THR A 299 6.92 0.41 15.49
CA THR A 299 7.95 -0.01 16.44
C THR A 299 7.66 -1.42 16.95
N ARG A 300 8.70 -2.11 17.42
CA ARG A 300 8.62 -3.49 17.91
C ARG A 300 8.36 -3.60 19.41
N PRO A 301 9.05 -2.81 20.26
CA PRO A 301 8.90 -2.95 21.71
C PRO A 301 7.49 -2.63 22.18
N PRO A 302 6.94 -3.42 23.11
CA PRO A 302 5.70 -3.08 23.76
C PRO A 302 5.93 -1.93 24.75
N ILE A 303 4.99 -0.99 24.78
CA ILE A 303 4.93 0.05 25.81
C ILE A 303 3.65 -0.12 26.63
N THR A 304 3.65 0.42 27.83
CA THR A 304 2.46 0.43 28.67
C THR A 304 1.46 1.45 28.11
N ILE A 305 0.24 1.01 27.86
CA ILE A 305 -0.84 1.91 27.42
C ILE A 305 -1.22 2.84 28.57
N PRO A 306 -1.12 4.17 28.40
CA PRO A 306 -1.42 5.11 29.48
C PRO A 306 -2.91 5.21 29.76
N ASP A 307 -3.26 5.44 31.02
CA ASP A 307 -4.59 5.95 31.35
C ASP A 307 -4.67 7.44 31.00
N ARG A 308 -5.00 7.69 29.73
CA ARG A 308 -5.04 9.05 29.19
C ARG A 308 -6.00 9.95 29.95
N LYS A 309 -7.12 9.39 30.45
CA LYS A 309 -8.09 10.14 31.23
C LYS A 309 -7.53 10.56 32.61
N ALA A 310 -6.92 9.62 33.31
CA ALA A 310 -6.29 9.90 34.58
C ALA A 310 -5.12 10.90 34.49
N LEU A 311 -4.39 10.85 33.35
CA LEU A 311 -3.27 11.75 33.08
C LEU A 311 -3.68 13.11 32.47
N GLY A 312 -4.97 13.34 32.24
CA GLY A 312 -5.47 14.55 31.58
C GLY A 312 -4.99 14.70 30.13
N MET A 313 -4.77 13.59 29.46
CA MET A 313 -4.36 13.53 28.06
C MET A 313 -5.56 13.43 27.11
N ALA A 314 -5.38 13.89 25.89
CA ALA A 314 -6.37 13.70 24.82
C ALA A 314 -6.57 12.21 24.50
N SER A 315 -7.75 11.85 24.03
CA SER A 315 -8.07 10.49 23.61
C SER A 315 -7.13 10.01 22.47
N HIS A 316 -6.83 8.72 22.43
CA HIS A 316 -6.10 8.10 21.32
C HIS A 316 -6.81 8.29 19.95
N LYS A 317 -8.12 8.49 19.94
CA LYS A 317 -8.89 8.77 18.72
C LYS A 317 -8.51 10.12 18.08
N GLU A 318 -7.93 11.06 18.85
CA GLU A 318 -7.43 12.34 18.32
C GLU A 318 -6.26 12.15 17.34
N ALA A 319 -5.57 11.01 17.35
CA ALA A 319 -4.56 10.65 16.36
C ALA A 319 -5.09 10.67 14.91
N SER A 320 -6.40 10.55 14.73
CA SER A 320 -7.07 10.72 13.45
C SER A 320 -6.89 12.11 12.81
N LYS A 321 -6.53 13.11 13.58
CA LYS A 321 -6.27 14.48 13.10
C LYS A 321 -4.86 14.64 12.50
N GLY A 322 -4.02 13.62 12.58
CA GLY A 322 -2.62 13.65 12.14
C GLY A 322 -1.69 14.31 13.15
N ALA A 323 -1.97 15.56 13.54
CA ALA A 323 -1.34 16.25 14.66
C ALA A 323 -2.40 16.70 15.66
N TYR A 324 -2.15 16.48 16.94
CA TYR A 324 -3.11 16.80 17.99
C TYR A 324 -2.40 17.16 19.28
N LEU A 325 -3.08 17.91 20.16
CA LEU A 325 -2.57 18.31 21.45
C LEU A 325 -2.75 17.15 22.43
N ILE A 326 -1.66 16.47 22.78
CA ILE A 326 -1.69 15.34 23.73
C ILE A 326 -2.11 15.81 25.13
N LYS A 327 -1.50 16.88 25.61
CA LYS A 327 -1.76 17.48 26.92
C LYS A 327 -1.61 18.98 26.85
N ASP A 328 -2.60 19.70 27.37
CA ASP A 328 -2.58 21.17 27.45
C ASP A 328 -1.74 21.67 28.62
N TYR A 329 -1.30 22.90 28.53
CA TYR A 329 -0.56 23.54 29.61
C TYR A 329 -1.48 23.88 30.81
N ASN A 330 -0.88 24.06 31.99
CA ASN A 330 -1.61 24.56 33.14
C ASN A 330 -1.97 26.04 32.94
N LYS A 331 -3.26 26.34 32.76
CA LYS A 331 -3.80 27.68 32.48
C LYS A 331 -3.54 28.70 33.61
N ASN A 332 -3.11 28.24 34.78
CA ASN A 332 -2.69 29.11 35.91
C ASN A 332 -1.24 29.60 35.77
N ARG A 333 -0.54 29.21 34.69
CA ARG A 333 0.82 29.63 34.37
C ARG A 333 0.87 30.20 32.99
N PRO A 334 1.79 31.14 32.66
CA PRO A 334 1.98 31.58 31.32
C PRO A 334 2.45 30.43 30.40
N LEU A 335 2.01 30.44 29.17
CA LEU A 335 2.53 29.51 28.15
C LEU A 335 3.96 29.90 27.78
N GLU A 336 4.93 29.07 28.11
CA GLU A 336 6.37 29.32 27.87
C GLU A 336 6.88 28.64 26.59
N GLY A 337 6.18 27.60 26.12
CA GLY A 337 6.61 26.88 24.93
C GLY A 337 5.67 25.73 24.57
N VAL A 338 5.96 25.12 23.40
CA VAL A 338 5.28 23.92 22.90
C VAL A 338 6.34 22.86 22.64
N VAL A 339 6.13 21.66 23.18
CA VAL A 339 6.98 20.49 22.91
C VAL A 339 6.30 19.65 21.83
N ILE A 340 6.96 19.48 20.70
CA ILE A 340 6.49 18.64 19.61
C ILE A 340 7.18 17.28 19.71
N VAL A 341 6.41 16.21 19.77
CA VAL A 341 6.89 14.83 19.83
C VAL A 341 6.32 14.01 18.66
N ARG A 342 7.07 13.00 18.23
CA ARG A 342 6.66 12.12 17.14
C ARG A 342 7.15 10.69 17.37
N GLY A 343 6.22 9.74 17.25
CA GLY A 343 6.52 8.32 17.41
C GLY A 343 6.72 7.89 18.84
N THR A 344 7.04 6.62 19.03
CA THR A 344 7.02 5.94 20.33
C THR A 344 8.03 6.48 21.33
N SER A 345 9.31 6.55 20.97
CA SER A 345 10.38 6.91 21.92
C SER A 345 10.19 8.28 22.54
N SER A 346 10.02 9.31 21.71
CA SER A 346 9.93 10.68 22.22
C SER A 346 8.66 10.92 23.03
N THR A 347 7.53 10.35 22.57
CA THR A 347 6.25 10.53 23.25
C THR A 347 6.19 9.73 24.55
N ASN A 348 6.66 8.48 24.54
CA ASN A 348 6.69 7.66 25.75
C ASN A 348 7.62 8.26 26.81
N SER A 349 8.77 8.80 26.42
CA SER A 349 9.67 9.50 27.34
C SER A 349 9.02 10.74 27.96
N LEU A 350 8.31 11.54 27.15
CA LEU A 350 7.59 12.71 27.64
C LEU A 350 6.48 12.35 28.63
N VAL A 351 5.74 11.29 28.36
CA VAL A 351 4.62 10.84 29.21
C VAL A 351 5.12 10.23 30.52
N SER A 352 6.35 9.70 30.55
CA SER A 352 6.97 9.09 31.72
C SER A 352 7.58 10.11 32.72
N ILE A 353 7.72 11.37 32.33
CA ILE A 353 8.17 12.51 33.15
C ILE A 353 6.97 13.18 33.82
#